data_07571b38a28f672e07d48c3ba93046d7
#
_entry.id   07571b38a28f672e07d48c3ba93046d7
#
_cell.length_a   1.000
_cell.length_b   1.000
_cell.length_c   1.000
_cell.angle_alpha   90.00
_cell.angle_beta   90.00
_cell.angle_gamma   90.00
#
_symmetry.space_group_name_H-M   'P 1'
#
loop_
_entity.id
_entity.type
_entity.pdbx_description
1 polymer ?
#
loop_
_entity_poly.entity_id
_entity_poly.type
_entity_poly.pdbx_seq_one_letter_code
_entity_poly.pdbx_strand_id
1 'polypeptide(L)'
;LRYAVFDFDPRETRRIPDIVCRVPRMFDLDADMRHVHALFAQDPLLARAIAQRPGLRVPCGWDGFELAVRAVLGQQISVAGATTLARRLVDAWGGHRAAANGLDRTFPAPERLRDAPLETIGLPKTRAATIRALSAAVVEGRLSFEGGQRLEDFVARATALPGIGDWTAQYIAMRALSWPDAFPAADYGVKKALGETSPARVLARVREMRGGRDYD
;
A
#
# COMPACT_ATOMS: atom_id res chain seq x y z
N LEU A 1 -2.87 13.24 18.90
CA LEU A 1 -2.34 14.44 18.21
C LEU A 1 -3.53 15.28 17.75
N ARG A 2 -3.51 16.58 18.08
CA ARG A 2 -4.57 17.51 17.65
C ARG A 2 -4.22 18.24 16.35
N TYR A 3 -2.95 18.18 15.91
CA TYR A 3 -2.45 18.77 14.67
C TYR A 3 -1.16 18.08 14.23
N ALA A 4 -0.86 18.17 12.95
CA ALA A 4 0.43 17.82 12.36
C ALA A 4 1.03 19.06 11.69
N VAL A 5 2.34 19.21 11.78
CA VAL A 5 3.08 20.30 11.14
C VAL A 5 3.87 19.72 9.97
N PHE A 6 3.75 20.32 8.81
CA PHE A 6 4.49 19.94 7.61
C PHE A 6 5.36 21.10 7.17
N ASP A 7 6.66 20.84 7.08
CA ASP A 7 7.59 21.78 6.47
C ASP A 7 7.70 21.49 4.97
N PHE A 8 7.56 22.54 4.16
CA PHE A 8 7.71 22.46 2.71
C PHE A 8 8.43 23.70 2.19
N ASP A 9 9.03 23.59 1.00
CA ASP A 9 9.69 24.74 0.34
C ASP A 9 8.65 25.80 0.01
N PRO A 10 8.79 27.06 0.48
CA PRO A 10 7.87 28.16 0.19
C PRO A 10 7.63 28.41 -1.31
N ARG A 11 8.54 27.98 -2.17
CA ARG A 11 8.41 28.06 -3.63
C ARG A 11 7.41 27.05 -4.20
N GLU A 12 7.03 26.05 -3.43
CA GLU A 12 6.11 24.96 -3.81
C GLU A 12 4.67 25.18 -3.32
N THR A 13 4.28 26.44 -3.03
CA THR A 13 2.93 26.77 -2.52
C THR A 13 1.79 26.27 -3.42
N ARG A 14 2.04 26.12 -4.73
CA ARG A 14 1.08 25.51 -5.68
C ARG A 14 0.71 24.07 -5.35
N ARG A 15 1.54 23.38 -4.55
CA ARG A 15 1.32 21.98 -4.13
C ARG A 15 0.57 21.85 -2.81
N ILE A 16 0.26 22.96 -2.14
CA ILE A 16 -0.48 22.93 -0.88
C ILE A 16 -1.81 22.16 -1.00
N PRO A 17 -2.65 22.37 -2.05
CA PRO A 17 -3.88 21.60 -2.20
C PRO A 17 -3.62 20.08 -2.28
N ASP A 18 -2.62 19.64 -3.04
CA ASP A 18 -2.23 18.24 -3.13
C ASP A 18 -1.79 17.68 -1.78
N ILE A 19 -1.00 18.44 -1.02
CA ILE A 19 -0.54 18.05 0.32
C ILE A 19 -1.72 17.88 1.26
N VAL A 20 -2.61 18.87 1.29
CA VAL A 20 -3.81 18.88 2.15
C VAL A 20 -4.72 17.69 1.84
N CYS A 21 -4.87 17.30 0.58
CA CYS A 21 -5.66 16.12 0.19
C CYS A 21 -4.96 14.79 0.49
N ARG A 22 -3.63 14.71 0.32
CA ARG A 22 -2.88 13.45 0.48
C ARG A 22 -2.59 13.09 1.93
N VAL A 23 -2.35 14.09 2.78
CA VAL A 23 -1.99 13.85 4.19
C VAL A 23 -3.09 13.12 4.97
N PRO A 24 -4.37 13.53 4.94
CA PRO A 24 -5.45 12.78 5.57
C PRO A 24 -5.49 11.32 5.11
N ARG A 25 -5.40 11.07 3.82
CA ARG A 25 -5.37 9.72 3.25
C ARG A 25 -4.14 8.94 3.72
N MET A 26 -2.96 9.55 3.71
CA MET A 26 -1.71 8.88 4.10
C MET A 26 -1.72 8.43 5.56
N PHE A 27 -2.38 9.15 6.44
CA PHE A 27 -2.51 8.83 7.86
C PHE A 27 -3.87 8.25 8.24
N ASP A 28 -4.75 7.97 7.25
CA ASP A 28 -6.09 7.44 7.47
C ASP A 28 -6.91 8.29 8.47
N LEU A 29 -6.82 9.63 8.33
CA LEU A 29 -7.43 10.55 9.29
C LEU A 29 -8.95 10.65 9.14
N ASP A 30 -9.49 10.33 7.96
CA ASP A 30 -10.91 10.43 7.65
C ASP A 30 -11.72 9.21 8.15
N ALA A 31 -11.04 8.12 8.58
CA ALA A 31 -11.69 6.96 9.14
C ALA A 31 -12.42 7.31 10.47
N ASP A 32 -13.72 6.99 10.55
CA ASP A 32 -14.49 7.13 11.80
C ASP A 32 -14.10 6.02 12.79
N MET A 33 -13.09 6.31 13.59
CA MET A 33 -12.59 5.38 14.60
C MET A 33 -13.63 5.03 15.68
N ARG A 34 -14.64 5.84 15.91
CA ARG A 34 -15.72 5.52 16.84
C ARG A 34 -16.57 4.38 16.29
N HIS A 35 -16.90 4.45 14.98
CA HIS A 35 -17.62 3.37 14.31
C HIS A 35 -16.79 2.08 14.28
N VAL A 36 -15.51 2.16 13.89
CA VAL A 36 -14.58 1.02 13.87
C VAL A 36 -14.47 0.39 15.28
N HIS A 37 -14.33 1.19 16.31
CA HIS A 37 -14.25 0.70 17.69
C HIS A 37 -15.55 0.02 18.14
N ALA A 38 -16.70 0.60 17.83
CA ALA A 38 -17.99 0.03 18.19
C ALA A 38 -18.20 -1.33 17.51
N LEU A 39 -17.81 -1.46 16.23
CA LEU A 39 -17.90 -2.70 15.50
C LEU A 39 -16.95 -3.77 16.07
N PHE A 40 -15.70 -3.43 16.27
CA PHE A 40 -14.67 -4.38 16.71
C PHE A 40 -14.73 -4.71 18.21
N ALA A 41 -15.39 -3.89 19.02
CA ALA A 41 -15.62 -4.19 20.43
C ALA A 41 -16.49 -5.44 20.67
N GLN A 42 -17.19 -5.91 19.63
CA GLN A 42 -18.01 -7.13 19.68
C GLN A 42 -17.16 -8.43 19.67
N ASP A 43 -15.92 -8.37 19.19
CA ASP A 43 -15.00 -9.51 19.20
C ASP A 43 -13.94 -9.32 20.32
N PRO A 44 -13.76 -10.29 21.24
CA PRO A 44 -12.85 -10.14 22.38
C PRO A 44 -11.37 -9.91 21.99
N LEU A 45 -10.92 -10.48 20.85
CA LEU A 45 -9.55 -10.30 20.38
C LEU A 45 -9.34 -8.87 19.90
N LEU A 46 -10.27 -8.35 19.08
CA LEU A 46 -10.20 -7.00 18.53
C LEU A 46 -10.46 -5.94 19.59
N ALA A 47 -11.40 -6.16 20.51
CA ALA A 47 -11.67 -5.29 21.65
C ALA A 47 -10.41 -5.05 22.49
N ARG A 48 -9.66 -6.12 22.81
CA ARG A 48 -8.41 -6.02 23.54
C ARG A 48 -7.34 -5.23 22.76
N ALA A 49 -7.21 -5.47 21.46
CA ALA A 49 -6.24 -4.78 20.61
C ALA A 49 -6.53 -3.27 20.54
N ILE A 50 -7.81 -2.90 20.39
CA ILE A 50 -8.26 -1.51 20.34
C ILE A 50 -8.04 -0.81 21.69
N ALA A 51 -8.37 -1.47 22.80
CA ALA A 51 -8.15 -0.91 24.13
C ALA A 51 -6.67 -0.58 24.39
N GLN A 52 -5.75 -1.40 23.85
CA GLN A 52 -4.32 -1.16 23.96
C GLN A 52 -3.82 -0.04 23.02
N ARG A 53 -4.44 0.13 21.85
CA ARG A 53 -4.02 1.08 20.81
C ARG A 53 -5.20 1.78 20.14
N PRO A 54 -5.93 2.64 20.86
CA PRO A 54 -7.18 3.24 20.36
C PRO A 54 -6.99 4.18 19.16
N GLY A 55 -5.76 4.63 18.88
CA GLY A 55 -5.43 5.48 17.75
C GLY A 55 -4.81 4.74 16.55
N LEU A 56 -4.82 3.41 16.55
CA LEU A 56 -4.25 2.63 15.45
C LEU A 56 -5.07 2.85 14.17
N ARG A 57 -4.37 3.21 13.10
CA ARG A 57 -4.93 3.44 11.76
C ARG A 57 -4.15 2.69 10.72
N VAL A 58 -4.68 2.56 9.51
CA VAL A 58 -4.01 1.93 8.38
C VAL A 58 -3.24 3.00 7.59
N PRO A 59 -1.91 3.14 7.77
CA PRO A 59 -1.16 4.15 7.03
C PRO A 59 -1.11 3.78 5.55
N CYS A 60 -1.35 4.77 4.67
CA CYS A 60 -1.31 4.64 3.22
C CYS A 60 -0.06 5.26 2.62
N GLY A 61 0.19 5.03 1.33
CA GLY A 61 1.31 5.62 0.62
C GLY A 61 1.01 7.04 0.13
N TRP A 62 2.05 7.84 -0.04
CA TRP A 62 1.97 9.12 -0.72
C TRP A 62 1.68 8.96 -2.21
N ASP A 63 2.36 8.02 -2.85
CA ASP A 63 2.23 7.69 -4.27
C ASP A 63 1.86 6.22 -4.44
N GLY A 64 0.82 5.95 -5.23
CA GLY A 64 0.27 4.62 -5.42
C GLY A 64 1.19 3.70 -6.20
N PHE A 65 1.88 4.23 -7.22
CA PHE A 65 2.83 3.46 -8.03
C PHE A 65 4.07 3.08 -7.21
N GLU A 66 4.66 4.04 -6.49
CA GLU A 66 5.78 3.75 -5.58
C GLU A 66 5.40 2.65 -4.60
N LEU A 67 4.22 2.75 -3.98
CA LEU A 67 3.76 1.76 -3.01
C LEU A 67 3.58 0.38 -3.65
N ALA A 68 3.03 0.30 -4.87
CA ALA A 68 2.86 -0.94 -5.59
C ALA A 68 4.20 -1.60 -5.94
N VAL A 69 5.18 -0.82 -6.41
CA VAL A 69 6.54 -1.32 -6.64
C VAL A 69 7.18 -1.80 -5.33
N ARG A 70 7.03 -1.06 -4.23
CA ARG A 70 7.52 -1.47 -2.91
C ARG A 70 6.86 -2.75 -2.40
N ALA A 71 5.57 -2.96 -2.68
CA ALA A 71 4.87 -4.21 -2.35
C ALA A 71 5.48 -5.39 -3.11
N VAL A 72 5.79 -5.24 -4.40
CA VAL A 72 6.47 -6.26 -5.21
C VAL A 72 7.90 -6.51 -4.71
N LEU A 73 8.65 -5.45 -4.40
CA LEU A 73 10.01 -5.58 -3.83
C LEU A 73 10.01 -6.34 -2.50
N GLY A 74 8.98 -6.15 -1.68
CA GLY A 74 8.84 -6.77 -0.36
C GLY A 74 8.37 -8.24 -0.35
N GLN A 75 7.98 -8.80 -1.49
CA GLN A 75 7.53 -10.18 -1.56
C GLN A 75 8.62 -11.14 -1.08
N GLN A 76 8.29 -11.97 -0.06
CA GLN A 76 9.15 -13.05 0.45
C GLN A 76 10.57 -12.64 0.89
N ILE A 77 10.77 -11.39 1.30
CA ILE A 77 12.03 -10.91 1.85
C ILE A 77 11.81 -10.07 3.11
N SER A 78 12.88 -9.82 3.85
CA SER A 78 12.83 -8.94 5.02
C SER A 78 12.59 -7.47 4.65
N VAL A 79 12.04 -6.71 5.59
CA VAL A 79 11.85 -5.25 5.42
C VAL A 79 13.18 -4.55 5.10
N ALA A 80 14.28 -4.95 5.75
CA ALA A 80 15.61 -4.39 5.48
C ALA A 80 16.07 -4.68 4.04
N GLY A 81 15.83 -5.90 3.55
CA GLY A 81 16.13 -6.29 2.16
C GLY A 81 15.30 -5.47 1.15
N ALA A 82 13.99 -5.34 1.39
CA ALA A 82 13.10 -4.54 0.55
C ALA A 82 13.53 -3.06 0.51
N THR A 83 13.91 -2.49 1.66
CA THR A 83 14.40 -1.11 1.75
C THR A 83 15.71 -0.92 0.96
N THR A 84 16.61 -1.90 1.05
CA THR A 84 17.87 -1.88 0.28
C THR A 84 17.62 -1.91 -1.22
N LEU A 85 16.73 -2.78 -1.70
CA LEU A 85 16.37 -2.86 -3.12
C LEU A 85 15.66 -1.57 -3.60
N ALA A 86 14.75 -1.02 -2.80
CA ALA A 86 14.10 0.24 -3.12
C ALA A 86 15.09 1.40 -3.24
N ARG A 87 16.09 1.47 -2.33
CA ARG A 87 17.18 2.46 -2.42
C ARG A 87 17.96 2.30 -3.71
N ARG A 88 18.42 1.08 -4.04
CA ARG A 88 19.16 0.80 -5.28
C ARG A 88 18.36 1.19 -6.53
N LEU A 89 17.06 0.93 -6.51
CA LEU A 89 16.16 1.30 -7.60
C LEU A 89 16.06 2.82 -7.77
N VAL A 90 15.94 3.56 -6.66
CA VAL A 90 15.94 5.03 -6.67
C VAL A 90 17.29 5.58 -7.08
N ASP A 91 18.40 5.00 -6.64
CA ASP A 91 19.76 5.41 -7.02
C ASP A 91 20.02 5.25 -8.51
N ALA A 92 19.49 4.18 -9.12
CA ALA A 92 19.71 3.87 -10.54
C ALA A 92 18.78 4.66 -11.49
N TRP A 93 17.50 4.83 -11.14
CA TRP A 93 16.48 5.39 -12.05
C TRP A 93 15.66 6.54 -11.46
N GLY A 94 15.87 6.90 -10.20
CA GLY A 94 15.18 8.03 -9.57
C GLY A 94 15.53 9.37 -10.19
N GLY A 95 14.64 10.33 -10.00
CA GLY A 95 14.91 11.71 -10.36
C GLY A 95 15.81 12.39 -9.32
N HIS A 96 16.61 13.36 -9.77
CA HIS A 96 17.35 14.25 -8.88
C HIS A 96 16.56 15.53 -8.65
N ARG A 97 16.54 15.98 -7.41
CA ARG A 97 15.96 17.27 -7.02
C ARG A 97 16.91 17.97 -6.07
N ALA A 98 17.19 19.24 -6.32
CA ALA A 98 17.93 20.04 -5.37
C ALA A 98 17.10 20.24 -4.10
N ALA A 99 17.53 19.66 -2.98
CA ALA A 99 16.89 19.80 -1.68
C ALA A 99 17.96 20.01 -0.60
N ALA A 100 17.74 21.00 0.26
CA ALA A 100 18.70 21.38 1.30
C ALA A 100 18.76 20.37 2.48
N ASN A 101 17.80 19.45 2.59
CA ASN A 101 17.61 18.55 3.72
C ASN A 101 18.02 17.09 3.43
N GLY A 102 18.77 16.83 2.36
CA GLY A 102 19.20 15.48 1.96
C GLY A 102 18.12 14.61 1.30
N LEU A 103 16.91 15.13 1.07
CA LEU A 103 15.85 14.47 0.30
C LEU A 103 15.96 14.87 -1.18
N ASP A 104 17.07 14.52 -1.81
CA ASP A 104 17.47 14.95 -3.16
C ASP A 104 17.04 13.98 -4.26
N ARG A 105 16.36 12.89 -3.91
CA ARG A 105 15.91 11.85 -4.83
C ARG A 105 14.39 11.71 -4.84
N THR A 106 13.83 11.51 -6.03
CA THR A 106 12.42 11.11 -6.19
C THR A 106 12.35 9.66 -6.64
N PHE A 107 11.26 8.97 -6.31
CA PHE A 107 11.00 7.64 -6.83
C PHE A 107 10.90 7.67 -8.36
N PRO A 108 11.41 6.66 -9.09
CA PRO A 108 11.34 6.63 -10.54
C PRO A 108 9.89 6.54 -11.05
N ALA A 109 9.59 7.32 -12.09
CA ALA A 109 8.31 7.25 -12.78
C ALA A 109 8.14 5.90 -13.52
N PRO A 110 6.88 5.47 -13.78
CA PRO A 110 6.61 4.20 -14.47
C PRO A 110 7.33 4.06 -15.80
N GLU A 111 7.42 5.15 -16.58
CA GLU A 111 8.09 5.19 -17.89
C GLU A 111 9.56 4.79 -17.80
N ARG A 112 10.23 5.11 -16.69
CA ARG A 112 11.63 4.77 -16.47
C ARG A 112 11.85 3.32 -16.08
N LEU A 113 10.87 2.68 -15.43
CA LEU A 113 10.98 1.30 -14.96
C LEU A 113 10.46 0.27 -15.97
N ARG A 114 9.64 0.69 -16.90
CA ARG A 114 9.00 -0.16 -17.90
C ARG A 114 9.99 -1.02 -18.68
N ASP A 115 11.12 -0.44 -19.08
CA ASP A 115 12.15 -1.10 -19.90
C ASP A 115 13.51 -1.18 -19.19
N ALA A 116 13.55 -0.87 -17.88
CA ALA A 116 14.78 -0.84 -17.11
C ALA A 116 15.39 -2.24 -16.91
N PRO A 117 16.72 -2.38 -16.97
CA PRO A 117 17.42 -3.62 -16.65
C PRO A 117 17.51 -3.83 -15.14
N LEU A 118 16.36 -4.09 -14.50
CA LEU A 118 16.19 -4.14 -13.04
C LEU A 118 17.02 -5.24 -12.37
N GLU A 119 17.45 -6.24 -13.13
CA GLU A 119 18.34 -7.31 -12.67
C GLU A 119 19.72 -6.78 -12.21
N THR A 120 20.16 -5.66 -12.78
CA THR A 120 21.46 -5.03 -12.47
C THR A 120 21.58 -4.55 -11.01
N ILE A 121 20.44 -4.31 -10.34
CA ILE A 121 20.43 -3.93 -8.91
C ILE A 121 20.26 -5.13 -7.96
N GLY A 122 20.31 -6.36 -8.50
CA GLY A 122 20.20 -7.60 -7.73
C GLY A 122 18.76 -8.13 -7.60
N LEU A 123 17.83 -7.68 -8.45
CA LEU A 123 16.49 -8.25 -8.50
C LEU A 123 16.47 -9.60 -9.24
N PRO A 124 15.78 -10.63 -8.70
CA PRO A 124 15.48 -11.84 -9.46
C PRO A 124 14.71 -11.50 -10.75
N LYS A 125 14.98 -12.25 -11.83
CA LYS A 125 14.36 -12.04 -13.15
C LYS A 125 12.82 -11.98 -13.09
N THR A 126 12.20 -12.84 -12.31
CA THR A 126 10.74 -12.88 -12.13
C THR A 126 10.22 -11.57 -11.52
N ARG A 127 10.86 -11.08 -10.46
CA ARG A 127 10.46 -9.84 -9.79
C ARG A 127 10.72 -8.61 -10.67
N ALA A 128 11.82 -8.60 -11.39
CA ALA A 128 12.11 -7.57 -12.41
C ALA A 128 11.04 -7.53 -13.50
N ALA A 129 10.63 -8.69 -14.02
CA ALA A 129 9.54 -8.81 -14.97
C ALA A 129 8.21 -8.30 -14.41
N THR A 130 7.88 -8.61 -13.16
CA THR A 130 6.67 -8.10 -12.48
C THR A 130 6.67 -6.57 -12.42
N ILE A 131 7.79 -5.94 -12.01
CA ILE A 131 7.88 -4.48 -11.93
C ILE A 131 7.76 -3.84 -13.32
N ARG A 132 8.40 -4.41 -14.35
CA ARG A 132 8.25 -3.92 -15.73
C ARG A 132 6.80 -4.04 -16.22
N ALA A 133 6.14 -5.17 -15.98
CA ALA A 133 4.74 -5.36 -16.34
C ALA A 133 3.79 -4.39 -15.62
N LEU A 134 4.02 -4.16 -14.31
CA LEU A 134 3.29 -3.17 -13.53
C LEU A 134 3.49 -1.76 -14.10
N SER A 135 4.73 -1.38 -14.41
CA SER A 135 5.08 -0.08 -14.99
C SER A 135 4.43 0.12 -16.36
N ALA A 136 4.49 -0.90 -17.23
CA ALA A 136 3.84 -0.87 -18.54
C ALA A 136 2.32 -0.71 -18.39
N ALA A 137 1.69 -1.45 -17.48
CA ALA A 137 0.25 -1.36 -17.25
C ALA A 137 -0.19 0.03 -16.81
N VAL A 138 0.62 0.72 -16.00
CA VAL A 138 0.34 2.10 -15.58
C VAL A 138 0.52 3.08 -16.74
N VAL A 139 1.62 2.99 -17.50
CA VAL A 139 1.88 3.85 -18.66
C VAL A 139 0.78 3.72 -19.72
N GLU A 140 0.28 2.52 -19.93
CA GLU A 140 -0.78 2.21 -20.90
C GLU A 140 -2.21 2.48 -20.37
N GLY A 141 -2.36 2.95 -19.13
CA GLY A 141 -3.65 3.22 -18.52
C GLY A 141 -4.48 1.96 -18.18
N ARG A 142 -3.89 0.76 -18.27
CA ARG A 142 -4.56 -0.51 -17.89
C ARG A 142 -4.69 -0.68 -16.38
N LEU A 143 -3.81 -0.05 -15.61
CA LEU A 143 -3.86 0.01 -14.15
C LEU A 143 -3.70 1.46 -13.70
N SER A 144 -4.57 1.92 -12.80
CA SER A 144 -4.53 3.27 -12.22
C SER A 144 -4.56 3.19 -10.69
N PHE A 145 -3.96 4.18 -10.03
CA PHE A 145 -4.03 4.38 -8.58
C PHE A 145 -4.90 5.58 -8.22
N GLU A 146 -5.70 6.06 -9.14
CA GLU A 146 -6.70 7.10 -8.89
C GLU A 146 -7.92 6.52 -8.19
N GLY A 147 -8.57 7.34 -7.37
CA GLY A 147 -9.80 6.95 -6.66
C GLY A 147 -10.99 6.75 -7.59
N GLY A 148 -12.11 6.26 -7.02
CA GLY A 148 -13.38 6.11 -7.74
C GLY A 148 -13.54 4.81 -8.55
N GLN A 149 -12.56 3.91 -8.55
CA GLN A 149 -12.67 2.59 -9.15
C GLN A 149 -13.16 1.55 -8.12
N ARG A 150 -13.84 0.50 -8.56
CA ARG A 150 -14.27 -0.58 -7.67
C ARG A 150 -13.07 -1.44 -7.24
N LEU A 151 -13.13 -1.99 -6.03
CA LEU A 151 -12.09 -2.87 -5.49
C LEU A 151 -11.87 -4.10 -6.37
N GLU A 152 -12.96 -4.76 -6.76
CA GLU A 152 -12.93 -5.98 -7.57
C GLU A 152 -12.27 -5.73 -8.93
N ASP A 153 -12.58 -4.59 -9.56
CA ASP A 153 -12.02 -4.20 -10.86
C ASP A 153 -10.52 -3.92 -10.75
N PHE A 154 -10.08 -3.27 -9.66
CA PHE A 154 -8.66 -3.07 -9.41
C PHE A 154 -7.94 -4.40 -9.17
N VAL A 155 -8.48 -5.24 -8.30
CA VAL A 155 -7.89 -6.56 -7.97
C VAL A 155 -7.80 -7.43 -9.22
N ALA A 156 -8.86 -7.48 -10.05
CA ALA A 156 -8.85 -8.23 -11.30
C ALA A 156 -7.75 -7.75 -12.26
N ARG A 157 -7.61 -6.43 -12.46
CA ARG A 157 -6.55 -5.86 -13.31
C ARG A 157 -5.15 -6.08 -12.73
N ALA A 158 -4.98 -5.96 -11.44
CA ALA A 158 -3.69 -6.15 -10.79
C ALA A 158 -3.25 -7.63 -10.83
N THR A 159 -4.16 -8.57 -10.56
CA THR A 159 -3.86 -10.01 -10.60
C THR A 159 -3.65 -10.57 -12.01
N ALA A 160 -4.09 -9.87 -13.05
CA ALA A 160 -3.77 -10.20 -14.43
C ALA A 160 -2.28 -9.95 -14.77
N LEU A 161 -1.56 -9.20 -13.93
CA LEU A 161 -0.14 -8.94 -14.14
C LEU A 161 0.71 -10.12 -13.59
N PRO A 162 1.75 -10.55 -14.31
CA PRO A 162 2.60 -11.64 -13.88
C PRO A 162 3.28 -11.30 -12.54
N GLY A 163 3.23 -12.23 -11.58
CA GLY A 163 3.86 -12.08 -10.27
C GLY A 163 3.08 -11.24 -9.25
N ILE A 164 1.89 -10.76 -9.59
CA ILE A 164 0.96 -10.13 -8.66
C ILE A 164 -0.17 -11.11 -8.35
N GLY A 165 -0.13 -11.72 -7.17
CA GLY A 165 -1.21 -12.55 -6.65
C GLY A 165 -2.23 -11.75 -5.84
N ASP A 166 -3.31 -12.42 -5.40
CA ASP A 166 -4.38 -11.80 -4.62
C ASP A 166 -3.86 -11.02 -3.39
N TRP A 167 -2.99 -11.61 -2.59
CA TRP A 167 -2.41 -10.92 -1.43
C TRP A 167 -1.75 -9.58 -1.80
N THR A 168 -0.97 -9.56 -2.89
CA THR A 168 -0.28 -8.34 -3.34
C THR A 168 -1.27 -7.31 -3.84
N ALA A 169 -2.28 -7.73 -4.61
CA ALA A 169 -3.32 -6.86 -5.13
C ALA A 169 -4.17 -6.24 -4.00
N GLN A 170 -4.61 -7.05 -3.04
CA GLN A 170 -5.34 -6.58 -1.85
C GLN A 170 -4.49 -5.63 -0.99
N TYR A 171 -3.21 -5.96 -0.77
CA TYR A 171 -2.29 -5.09 -0.04
C TYR A 171 -2.11 -3.72 -0.73
N ILE A 172 -1.96 -3.72 -2.05
CA ILE A 172 -1.86 -2.48 -2.83
C ILE A 172 -3.17 -1.69 -2.74
N ALA A 173 -4.33 -2.34 -2.91
CA ALA A 173 -5.63 -1.68 -2.80
C ALA A 173 -5.82 -1.03 -1.42
N MET A 174 -5.48 -1.74 -0.35
CA MET A 174 -5.55 -1.24 1.02
C MET A 174 -4.66 -0.02 1.24
N ARG A 175 -3.41 -0.07 0.74
CA ARG A 175 -2.36 0.91 1.08
C ARG A 175 -2.20 2.03 0.06
N ALA A 176 -2.50 1.79 -1.21
CA ALA A 176 -2.37 2.78 -2.28
C ALA A 176 -3.69 3.48 -2.61
N LEU A 177 -4.81 2.76 -2.52
CA LEU A 177 -6.14 3.29 -2.84
C LEU A 177 -6.97 3.60 -1.60
N SER A 178 -6.49 3.25 -0.40
CA SER A 178 -7.22 3.41 0.88
C SER A 178 -8.58 2.70 0.87
N TRP A 179 -8.68 1.56 0.18
CA TRP A 179 -9.91 0.78 0.16
C TRP A 179 -10.17 0.13 1.51
N PRO A 180 -11.26 0.46 2.21
CA PRO A 180 -11.52 -0.03 3.57
C PRO A 180 -11.79 -1.53 3.62
N ASP A 181 -12.33 -2.10 2.54
CA ASP A 181 -12.67 -3.53 2.45
C ASP A 181 -11.57 -4.37 1.80
N ALA A 182 -10.48 -3.75 1.33
CA ALA A 182 -9.33 -4.49 0.84
C ALA A 182 -8.65 -5.23 2.00
N PHE A 183 -8.59 -6.58 1.88
CA PHE A 183 -8.12 -7.43 2.96
C PHE A 183 -7.17 -8.53 2.47
N PRO A 184 -5.87 -8.45 2.75
CA PRO A 184 -4.89 -9.44 2.32
C PRO A 184 -4.96 -10.71 3.21
N ALA A 185 -5.98 -11.55 3.03
CA ALA A 185 -6.27 -12.71 3.87
C ALA A 185 -5.12 -13.75 3.93
N ALA A 186 -4.25 -13.78 2.93
CA ALA A 186 -3.08 -14.65 2.90
C ALA A 186 -1.89 -14.11 3.72
N ASP A 187 -2.00 -12.91 4.33
CA ASP A 187 -0.93 -12.29 5.10
C ASP A 187 -0.50 -13.15 6.28
N TYR A 188 0.83 -13.29 6.43
CA TYR A 188 1.40 -14.10 7.51
C TYR A 188 1.06 -13.55 8.90
N GLY A 189 1.15 -12.24 9.08
CA GLY A 189 0.85 -11.56 10.35
C GLY A 189 -0.62 -11.71 10.72
N VAL A 190 -1.51 -11.55 9.73
CA VAL A 190 -2.96 -11.73 9.92
C VAL A 190 -3.27 -13.18 10.31
N LYS A 191 -2.77 -14.15 9.56
CA LYS A 191 -2.94 -15.58 9.89
C LYS A 191 -2.46 -15.92 11.29
N LYS A 192 -1.26 -15.45 11.65
CA LYS A 192 -0.68 -15.66 12.98
C LYS A 192 -1.52 -15.02 14.07
N ALA A 193 -2.00 -13.80 13.87
CA ALA A 193 -2.80 -13.08 14.87
C ALA A 193 -4.15 -13.75 15.13
N LEU A 194 -4.78 -14.31 14.08
CA LEU A 194 -6.06 -15.02 14.18
C LEU A 194 -5.93 -16.51 14.53
N GLY A 195 -4.71 -17.04 14.60
CA GLY A 195 -4.48 -18.49 14.83
C GLY A 195 -4.89 -19.36 13.65
N GLU A 196 -4.98 -18.80 12.45
CA GLU A 196 -5.49 -19.47 11.25
C GLU A 196 -4.36 -19.86 10.30
N THR A 197 -4.58 -20.97 9.56
CA THR A 197 -3.56 -21.54 8.67
C THR A 197 -3.80 -21.23 7.20
N SER A 198 -5.04 -20.96 6.79
CA SER A 198 -5.39 -20.71 5.40
C SER A 198 -6.15 -19.40 5.20
N PRO A 199 -6.04 -18.76 4.02
CA PRO A 199 -6.81 -17.55 3.70
C PRO A 199 -8.33 -17.74 3.81
N ALA A 200 -8.84 -18.90 3.41
CA ALA A 200 -10.27 -19.20 3.50
C ALA A 200 -10.78 -19.20 4.95
N ARG A 201 -10.00 -19.76 5.90
CA ARG A 201 -10.35 -19.75 7.33
C ARG A 201 -10.24 -18.33 7.91
N VAL A 202 -9.24 -17.56 7.49
CA VAL A 202 -9.11 -16.14 7.86
C VAL A 202 -10.35 -15.36 7.42
N LEU A 203 -10.79 -15.51 6.18
CA LEU A 203 -12.01 -14.84 5.67
C LEU A 203 -13.27 -15.28 6.43
N ALA A 204 -13.41 -16.58 6.71
CA ALA A 204 -14.53 -17.07 7.51
C ALA A 204 -14.53 -16.44 8.91
N ARG A 205 -13.38 -16.40 9.58
CA ARG A 205 -13.23 -15.79 10.91
C ARG A 205 -13.54 -14.28 10.89
N VAL A 206 -13.10 -13.56 9.87
CA VAL A 206 -13.39 -12.13 9.72
C VAL A 206 -14.89 -11.87 9.49
N ARG A 207 -15.58 -12.73 8.73
CA ARG A 207 -17.04 -12.65 8.57
C ARG A 207 -17.78 -12.86 9.89
N GLU A 208 -17.35 -13.82 10.70
CA GLU A 208 -17.89 -14.03 12.05
C GLU A 208 -17.70 -12.79 12.93
N MET A 209 -16.50 -12.19 12.93
CA MET A 209 -16.20 -10.96 13.68
C MET A 209 -17.07 -9.76 13.24
N ARG A 210 -17.49 -9.72 11.98
CA ARG A 210 -18.41 -8.71 11.43
C ARG A 210 -19.90 -9.03 11.72
N GLY A 211 -20.21 -10.07 12.48
CA GLY A 211 -21.59 -10.48 12.77
C GLY A 211 -22.32 -11.05 11.56
N GLY A 212 -21.61 -11.64 10.61
CA GLY A 212 -22.19 -12.29 9.42
C GLY A 212 -22.81 -11.34 8.39
N ARG A 213 -22.56 -10.04 8.49
CA ARG A 213 -23.04 -9.06 7.50
C ARG A 213 -22.13 -9.06 6.29
N ASP A 214 -22.64 -9.55 5.16
CA ASP A 214 -22.06 -9.28 3.85
C ASP A 214 -22.47 -7.83 3.48
N TYR A 215 -21.53 -7.02 3.15
CA TYR A 215 -21.81 -5.75 2.48
C TYR A 215 -21.83 -6.06 0.99
N ASP A 216 -23.05 -6.03 0.43
CA ASP A 216 -23.30 -5.96 -1.01
C ASP A 216 -22.85 -4.60 -1.57
#